data_cf5812ddc6b258f315ad00986125ec15
#
_entry.id   cf5812ddc6b258f315ad00986125ec15
#
_cell.length_a   1.000
_cell.length_b   1.000
_cell.length_c   1.000
_cell.angle_alpha   90.00
_cell.angle_beta   90.00
_cell.angle_gamma   90.00
#
_symmetry.space_group_name_H-M   'P 1'
#
loop_
_entity.id
_entity.type
_entity.pdbx_description
1 polymer ?
#
loop_
_entity_poly.entity_id
_entity_poly.type
_entity_poly.pdbx_seq_one_letter_code
_entity_poly.pdbx_strand_id
1 'polypeptide(L)'
;MTTSKIALVTGGSRGLGKNIALSLAQKGIDVLLTYHSQQADAAAVVAEIEALGHKAVALQLNTADVSSFDAFFAQLPETLQTAFGTTRFDFLINNAGTSLQTPFADTTEAQFDEMLNIHLKGVFFFTQKALPLLNDGGRIINMSSATTRISYPGASAYAIMKGAVDVFTRYLAVELGARGIAVNVVAPGAIFGGGAMTDTPEIRSYVTQMTALGRVGLPDDVGGVVAFLCTEGAKWLNGQRLELTGGVNL
;
A
#
# COMPACT_ATOMS: atom_id res chain seq x y z
N MET A 1 -4.56 7.39 29.27
CA MET A 1 -4.23 7.91 27.93
C MET A 1 -4.32 6.73 26.98
N THR A 2 -5.21 6.77 26.00
CA THR A 2 -5.25 5.75 24.94
C THR A 2 -3.97 5.89 24.13
N THR A 3 -3.19 4.82 24.03
CA THR A 3 -2.00 4.80 23.15
C THR A 3 -2.45 4.99 21.70
N SER A 4 -1.78 5.87 20.96
CA SER A 4 -2.02 6.06 19.52
C SER A 4 -1.89 4.74 18.79
N LYS A 5 -2.73 4.51 17.77
CA LYS A 5 -2.58 3.38 16.86
C LYS A 5 -1.37 3.61 15.95
N ILE A 6 -0.73 2.55 15.50
CA ILE A 6 0.47 2.61 14.66
C ILE A 6 0.23 1.87 13.35
N ALA A 7 0.56 2.52 12.24
CA ALA A 7 0.52 1.92 10.91
C ALA A 7 1.94 1.70 10.36
N LEU A 8 2.19 0.51 9.79
CA LEU A 8 3.36 0.20 8.99
C LEU A 8 3.00 0.32 7.51
N VAL A 9 3.58 1.31 6.82
CA VAL A 9 3.32 1.59 5.40
C VAL A 9 4.54 1.27 4.55
N THR A 10 4.47 0.27 3.68
CA THR A 10 5.58 -0.01 2.76
C THR A 10 5.61 0.97 1.59
N GLY A 11 6.81 1.48 1.23
CA GLY A 11 6.96 2.44 0.14
C GLY A 11 6.32 3.79 0.42
N GLY A 12 6.45 4.30 1.66
CA GLY A 12 5.80 5.51 2.15
C GLY A 12 6.49 6.83 1.81
N SER A 13 7.64 6.83 1.09
CA SER A 13 8.43 8.04 0.88
C SER A 13 7.89 9.01 -0.17
N ARG A 14 7.05 8.56 -1.10
CA ARG A 14 6.50 9.36 -2.21
C ARG A 14 5.17 8.84 -2.72
N GLY A 15 4.54 9.60 -3.63
CA GLY A 15 3.36 9.18 -4.38
C GLY A 15 2.20 8.74 -3.48
N LEU A 16 1.58 7.61 -3.80
CA LEU A 16 0.46 7.05 -3.03
C LEU A 16 0.87 6.73 -1.59
N GLY A 17 2.04 6.14 -1.38
CA GLY A 17 2.50 5.78 -0.04
C GLY A 17 2.68 6.99 0.89
N LYS A 18 3.26 8.09 0.38
CA LYS A 18 3.33 9.37 1.12
C LYS A 18 1.93 9.86 1.49
N ASN A 19 1.03 9.89 0.51
CA ASN A 19 -0.34 10.37 0.75
C ASN A 19 -1.10 9.51 1.76
N ILE A 20 -0.95 8.17 1.66
CA ILE A 20 -1.49 7.24 2.64
C ILE A 20 -0.96 7.52 4.04
N ALA A 21 0.36 7.70 4.19
CA ALA A 21 1.01 7.99 5.46
C ALA A 21 0.48 9.28 6.10
N LEU A 22 0.37 10.36 5.31
CA LEU A 22 -0.19 11.64 5.77
C LEU A 22 -1.69 11.52 6.12
N SER A 23 -2.48 10.79 5.33
CA SER A 23 -3.90 10.58 5.59
C SER A 23 -4.15 9.77 6.88
N LEU A 24 -3.27 8.80 7.18
CA LEU A 24 -3.28 8.07 8.45
C LEU A 24 -2.98 8.98 9.62
N ALA A 25 -1.94 9.83 9.53
CA ALA A 25 -1.60 10.81 10.54
C ALA A 25 -2.76 11.79 10.81
N GLN A 26 -3.43 12.30 9.78
CA GLN A 26 -4.63 13.13 9.91
C GLN A 26 -5.79 12.45 10.66
N LYS A 27 -5.80 11.11 10.75
CA LYS A 27 -6.75 10.32 11.53
C LYS A 27 -6.26 9.97 12.93
N GLY A 28 -5.12 10.53 13.35
CA GLY A 28 -4.59 10.29 14.70
C GLY A 28 -3.77 9.00 14.83
N ILE A 29 -3.23 8.49 13.72
CA ILE A 29 -2.46 7.24 13.66
C ILE A 29 -0.99 7.60 13.47
N ASP A 30 -0.13 7.09 14.35
CA ASP A 30 1.33 7.20 14.21
C ASP A 30 1.82 6.28 13.08
N VAL A 31 2.92 6.64 12.42
CA VAL A 31 3.32 5.97 11.18
C VAL A 31 4.77 5.50 11.22
N LEU A 32 4.98 4.21 10.99
CA LEU A 32 6.25 3.67 10.54
C LEU A 32 6.17 3.49 9.03
N LEU A 33 7.01 4.16 8.27
CA LEU A 33 7.05 4.01 6.82
C LEU A 33 8.35 3.36 6.35
N THR A 34 8.31 2.65 5.23
CA THR A 34 9.54 2.16 4.61
C THR A 34 9.82 2.85 3.29
N TYR A 35 11.11 2.91 2.92
CA TYR A 35 11.59 3.40 1.64
C TYR A 35 12.68 2.48 1.09
N HIS A 36 12.85 2.44 -0.24
CA HIS A 36 13.91 1.64 -0.84
C HIS A 36 15.21 2.45 -0.96
N SER A 37 15.20 3.56 -1.72
CA SER A 37 16.39 4.35 -2.03
C SER A 37 16.27 5.84 -1.73
N GLN A 38 15.05 6.35 -1.55
CA GLN A 38 14.76 7.78 -1.40
C GLN A 38 14.71 8.18 0.08
N GLN A 39 15.87 8.19 0.75
CA GLN A 39 15.96 8.50 2.18
C GLN A 39 15.54 9.94 2.49
N ALA A 40 15.95 10.91 1.67
CA ALA A 40 15.61 12.32 1.88
C ALA A 40 14.08 12.55 1.77
N ASP A 41 13.42 11.92 0.79
CA ASP A 41 11.97 12.00 0.65
C ASP A 41 11.25 11.36 1.85
N ALA A 42 11.76 10.22 2.33
CA ALA A 42 11.21 9.57 3.50
C ALA A 42 11.35 10.44 4.77
N ALA A 43 12.50 11.10 4.97
CA ALA A 43 12.71 12.04 6.06
C ALA A 43 11.76 13.26 5.97
N ALA A 44 11.50 13.76 4.76
CA ALA A 44 10.54 14.84 4.55
C ALA A 44 9.11 14.42 4.96
N VAL A 45 8.69 13.21 4.61
CA VAL A 45 7.37 12.68 5.03
C VAL A 45 7.28 12.53 6.55
N VAL A 46 8.35 12.07 7.21
CA VAL A 46 8.41 12.00 8.68
C VAL A 46 8.19 13.40 9.28
N ALA A 47 8.91 14.41 8.80
CA ALA A 47 8.76 15.79 9.29
C ALA A 47 7.35 16.35 9.06
N GLU A 48 6.72 16.03 7.91
CA GLU A 48 5.33 16.44 7.64
C GLU A 48 4.34 15.78 8.63
N ILE A 49 4.53 14.51 8.98
CA ILE A 49 3.69 13.81 9.97
C ILE A 49 3.90 14.38 11.36
N GLU A 50 5.15 14.66 11.75
CA GLU A 50 5.47 15.30 13.03
C GLU A 50 4.87 16.70 13.15
N ALA A 51 4.84 17.46 12.06
CA ALA A 51 4.15 18.76 12.01
C ALA A 51 2.63 18.66 12.21
N LEU A 52 2.02 17.49 11.93
CA LEU A 52 0.63 17.19 12.27
C LEU A 52 0.42 16.78 13.72
N GLY A 53 1.49 16.71 14.54
CA GLY A 53 1.45 16.34 15.95
C GLY A 53 1.50 14.84 16.22
N HIS A 54 1.88 14.03 15.23
CA HIS A 54 1.98 12.58 15.32
C HIS A 54 3.43 12.10 15.21
N LYS A 55 3.70 10.90 15.70
CA LYS A 55 5.02 10.30 15.62
C LYS A 55 5.20 9.58 14.29
N ALA A 56 6.40 9.68 13.72
CA ALA A 56 6.76 8.91 12.55
C ALA A 56 8.22 8.44 12.58
N VAL A 57 8.50 7.34 11.91
CA VAL A 57 9.86 6.84 11.67
C VAL A 57 9.94 6.22 10.28
N ALA A 58 11.08 6.37 9.62
CA ALA A 58 11.35 5.80 8.31
C ALA A 58 12.46 4.76 8.38
N LEU A 59 12.24 3.57 7.80
CA LEU A 59 13.21 2.49 7.72
C LEU A 59 13.49 2.12 6.26
N GLN A 60 14.74 1.80 5.95
CA GLN A 60 15.07 1.31 4.62
C GLN A 60 14.64 -0.16 4.46
N LEU A 61 13.99 -0.46 3.33
CA LEU A 61 13.58 -1.81 2.97
C LEU A 61 13.41 -1.95 1.46
N ASN A 62 14.03 -2.98 0.88
CA ASN A 62 13.71 -3.43 -0.47
C ASN A 62 12.66 -4.56 -0.38
N THR A 63 11.42 -4.28 -0.74
CA THR A 63 10.33 -5.27 -0.68
C THR A 63 10.43 -6.38 -1.74
N ALA A 64 11.32 -6.26 -2.74
CA ALA A 64 11.62 -7.32 -3.68
C ALA A 64 12.60 -8.37 -3.11
N ASP A 65 13.34 -8.03 -2.07
CA ASP A 65 14.35 -8.90 -1.46
C ASP A 65 13.83 -9.55 -0.17
N VAL A 66 13.18 -10.70 -0.33
CA VAL A 66 12.63 -11.48 0.80
C VAL A 66 13.72 -11.92 1.78
N SER A 67 14.98 -12.08 1.34
CA SER A 67 16.08 -12.49 2.21
C SER A 67 16.41 -11.46 3.29
N SER A 68 16.09 -10.19 3.05
CA SER A 68 16.31 -9.08 3.99
C SER A 68 15.25 -9.00 5.10
N PHE A 69 14.12 -9.69 4.96
CA PHE A 69 12.97 -9.51 5.87
C PHE A 69 13.25 -10.02 7.29
N ASP A 70 14.00 -11.10 7.45
CA ASP A 70 14.32 -11.61 8.79
C ASP A 70 15.11 -10.58 9.61
N ALA A 71 16.10 -9.95 9.01
CA ALA A 71 16.87 -8.89 9.65
C ALA A 71 16.01 -7.66 9.95
N PHE A 72 15.13 -7.27 9.02
CA PHE A 72 14.21 -6.16 9.21
C PHE A 72 13.25 -6.39 10.40
N PHE A 73 12.61 -7.55 10.45
CA PHE A 73 11.67 -7.88 11.52
C PHE A 73 12.34 -8.17 12.86
N ALA A 74 13.61 -8.57 12.89
CA ALA A 74 14.38 -8.71 14.12
C ALA A 74 14.65 -7.34 14.80
N GLN A 75 14.86 -6.27 14.02
CA GLN A 75 15.11 -4.92 14.53
C GLN A 75 13.81 -4.13 14.81
N LEU A 76 12.71 -4.51 14.17
CA LEU A 76 11.46 -3.75 14.22
C LEU A 76 10.91 -3.54 15.64
N PRO A 77 10.91 -4.55 16.56
CA PRO A 77 10.42 -4.35 17.94
C PRO A 77 11.19 -3.26 18.70
N GLU A 78 12.50 -3.18 18.56
CA GLU A 78 13.31 -2.15 19.19
C GLU A 78 13.01 -0.75 18.61
N THR A 79 12.87 -0.66 17.30
CA THR A 79 12.45 0.59 16.63
C THR A 79 11.08 1.05 17.12
N LEU A 80 10.10 0.15 17.16
CA LEU A 80 8.75 0.45 17.67
C LEU A 80 8.79 0.88 19.14
N GLN A 81 9.57 0.21 19.98
CA GLN A 81 9.71 0.56 21.38
C GLN A 81 10.31 1.96 21.55
N THR A 82 11.34 2.29 20.82
CA THR A 82 12.04 3.58 20.89
C THR A 82 11.16 4.73 20.39
N ALA A 83 10.51 4.55 19.23
CA ALA A 83 9.73 5.61 18.60
C ALA A 83 8.34 5.79 19.23
N PHE A 84 7.67 4.69 19.55
CA PHE A 84 6.24 4.71 19.91
C PHE A 84 5.95 4.19 21.31
N GLY A 85 6.92 3.57 22.01
CA GLY A 85 6.74 3.02 23.36
C GLY A 85 6.05 1.64 23.40
N THR A 86 6.03 0.91 22.28
CA THR A 86 5.46 -0.44 22.15
C THR A 86 6.31 -1.26 21.20
N THR A 87 6.20 -2.58 21.26
CA THR A 87 6.89 -3.50 20.35
C THR A 87 5.99 -4.01 19.21
N ARG A 88 4.75 -3.52 19.12
CA ARG A 88 3.75 -4.00 18.16
C ARG A 88 3.09 -2.83 17.44
N PHE A 89 2.43 -3.11 16.32
CA PHE A 89 1.69 -2.13 15.53
C PHE A 89 0.27 -2.65 15.20
N ASP A 90 -0.60 -1.78 14.69
CA ASP A 90 -2.02 -2.08 14.50
C ASP A 90 -2.42 -2.29 13.05
N PHE A 91 -1.76 -1.59 12.12
CA PHE A 91 -2.17 -1.58 10.72
C PHE A 91 -0.98 -1.84 9.80
N LEU A 92 -1.14 -2.76 8.85
CA LEU A 92 -0.18 -3.04 7.79
C LEU A 92 -0.74 -2.56 6.45
N ILE A 93 -0.01 -1.66 5.77
CA ILE A 93 -0.36 -1.20 4.44
C ILE A 93 0.71 -1.67 3.44
N ASN A 94 0.39 -2.69 2.67
CA ASN A 94 1.25 -3.21 1.61
C ASN A 94 1.09 -2.35 0.35
N ASN A 95 1.79 -1.22 0.31
CA ASN A 95 1.70 -0.24 -0.76
C ASN A 95 2.90 -0.26 -1.71
N ALA A 96 4.10 -0.65 -1.26
CA ALA A 96 5.29 -0.64 -2.09
C ALA A 96 5.06 -1.30 -3.46
N GLY A 97 5.54 -0.66 -4.52
CA GLY A 97 5.34 -1.17 -5.85
C GLY A 97 5.95 -0.28 -6.93
N THR A 98 6.05 -0.87 -8.11
CA THR A 98 6.43 -0.23 -9.37
C THR A 98 5.33 -0.47 -10.42
N SER A 99 5.55 -0.08 -11.65
CA SER A 99 4.70 -0.42 -12.78
C SER A 99 5.56 -0.97 -13.90
N LEU A 100 4.99 -1.86 -14.70
CA LEU A 100 5.59 -2.34 -15.94
C LEU A 100 4.59 -2.12 -17.06
N GLN A 101 5.06 -1.56 -18.17
CA GLN A 101 4.31 -1.45 -19.41
C GLN A 101 5.17 -1.96 -20.56
N THR A 102 5.05 -3.26 -20.83
CA THR A 102 5.77 -3.96 -21.91
C THR A 102 4.78 -4.90 -22.60
N PRO A 103 4.68 -4.90 -23.95
CA PRO A 103 3.85 -5.84 -24.68
C PRO A 103 4.12 -7.28 -24.25
N PHE A 104 3.09 -8.12 -24.25
CA PHE A 104 3.22 -9.52 -23.81
C PHE A 104 4.34 -10.27 -24.56
N ALA A 105 4.43 -10.07 -25.88
CA ALA A 105 5.45 -10.72 -26.72
C ALA A 105 6.90 -10.31 -26.39
N ASP A 106 7.07 -9.15 -25.79
CA ASP A 106 8.39 -8.56 -25.50
C ASP A 106 8.75 -8.61 -24.00
N THR A 107 7.82 -9.09 -23.16
CA THR A 107 8.04 -9.20 -21.71
C THR A 107 9.09 -10.26 -21.43
N THR A 108 10.21 -9.86 -20.86
CA THR A 108 11.30 -10.76 -20.49
C THR A 108 11.01 -11.48 -19.16
N GLU A 109 11.65 -12.63 -18.94
CA GLU A 109 11.60 -13.37 -17.67
C GLU A 109 12.04 -12.47 -16.50
N ALA A 110 13.12 -11.69 -16.66
CA ALA A 110 13.61 -10.78 -15.65
C ALA A 110 12.58 -9.70 -15.25
N GLN A 111 11.83 -9.15 -16.21
CA GLN A 111 10.74 -8.21 -15.94
C GLN A 111 9.56 -8.89 -15.22
N PHE A 112 9.23 -10.12 -15.61
CA PHE A 112 8.20 -10.89 -14.92
C PHE A 112 8.59 -11.19 -13.48
N ASP A 113 9.84 -11.61 -13.24
CA ASP A 113 10.38 -11.91 -11.91
C ASP A 113 10.44 -10.65 -11.03
N GLU A 114 10.77 -9.49 -11.60
CA GLU A 114 10.70 -8.22 -10.87
C GLU A 114 9.26 -7.95 -10.39
N MET A 115 8.27 -8.07 -11.27
CA MET A 115 6.86 -7.89 -10.90
C MET A 115 6.42 -8.91 -9.85
N LEU A 116 6.79 -10.17 -10.02
CA LEU A 116 6.52 -11.24 -9.06
C LEU A 116 7.13 -10.92 -7.69
N ASN A 117 8.41 -10.57 -7.65
CA ASN A 117 9.13 -10.33 -6.40
C ASN A 117 8.55 -9.14 -5.63
N ILE A 118 8.27 -8.01 -6.31
CA ILE A 118 7.75 -6.81 -5.64
C ILE A 118 6.29 -6.97 -5.25
N HIS A 119 5.43 -7.41 -6.19
CA HIS A 119 3.98 -7.25 -6.07
C HIS A 119 3.26 -8.47 -5.48
N LEU A 120 3.91 -9.64 -5.46
CA LEU A 120 3.30 -10.86 -4.92
C LEU A 120 4.17 -11.51 -3.85
N LYS A 121 5.37 -11.96 -4.20
CA LYS A 121 6.26 -12.67 -3.28
C LYS A 121 6.64 -11.79 -2.08
N GLY A 122 7.02 -10.54 -2.33
CA GLY A 122 7.32 -9.57 -1.28
C GLY A 122 6.11 -9.31 -0.38
N VAL A 123 4.94 -9.04 -0.96
CA VAL A 123 3.70 -8.82 -0.19
C VAL A 123 3.35 -10.02 0.69
N PHE A 124 3.43 -11.23 0.12
CA PHE A 124 3.10 -12.47 0.83
C PHE A 124 4.02 -12.68 2.05
N PHE A 125 5.32 -12.71 1.84
CA PHE A 125 6.28 -13.01 2.90
C PHE A 125 6.46 -11.86 3.90
N PHE A 126 6.37 -10.61 3.44
CA PHE A 126 6.38 -9.48 4.34
C PHE A 126 5.18 -9.51 5.30
N THR A 127 3.98 -9.77 4.77
CA THR A 127 2.78 -9.93 5.59
C THR A 127 2.93 -11.09 6.58
N GLN A 128 3.43 -12.25 6.14
CA GLN A 128 3.65 -13.40 7.01
C GLN A 128 4.59 -13.07 8.18
N LYS A 129 5.72 -12.40 7.90
CA LYS A 129 6.69 -11.98 8.92
C LYS A 129 6.17 -10.87 9.84
N ALA A 130 5.23 -10.06 9.37
CA ALA A 130 4.59 -8.99 10.14
C ALA A 130 3.57 -9.52 11.18
N LEU A 131 2.94 -10.68 10.94
CA LEU A 131 1.85 -11.21 11.78
C LEU A 131 2.18 -11.34 13.27
N PRO A 132 3.39 -11.75 13.70
CA PRO A 132 3.74 -11.82 15.13
C PRO A 132 3.72 -10.45 15.81
N LEU A 133 3.98 -9.37 15.09
CA LEU A 133 4.04 -7.99 15.61
C LEU A 133 2.75 -7.21 15.37
N LEU A 134 1.83 -7.72 14.57
CA LEU A 134 0.52 -7.11 14.33
C LEU A 134 -0.42 -7.42 15.50
N ASN A 135 -1.06 -6.39 16.06
CA ASN A 135 -2.04 -6.52 17.14
C ASN A 135 -3.31 -7.23 16.67
N ASP A 136 -3.95 -7.96 17.57
CA ASP A 136 -5.30 -8.47 17.35
C ASP A 136 -6.29 -7.30 17.22
N GLY A 137 -7.31 -7.47 16.40
CA GLY A 137 -8.20 -6.38 16.00
C GLY A 137 -7.58 -5.40 14.98
N GLY A 138 -6.37 -5.69 14.51
CA GLY A 138 -5.66 -4.88 13.50
C GLY A 138 -6.29 -4.89 12.12
N ARG A 139 -5.61 -4.24 11.15
CA ARG A 139 -6.02 -4.20 9.74
C ARG A 139 -4.84 -4.47 8.83
N ILE A 140 -5.10 -5.17 7.73
CA ILE A 140 -4.16 -5.30 6.61
C ILE A 140 -4.83 -4.73 5.36
N ILE A 141 -4.18 -3.77 4.72
CA ILE A 141 -4.64 -3.17 3.47
C ILE A 141 -3.62 -3.47 2.39
N ASN A 142 -4.04 -4.24 1.39
CA ASN A 142 -3.22 -4.54 0.23
C ASN A 142 -3.55 -3.59 -0.92
N MET A 143 -2.53 -3.13 -1.65
CA MET A 143 -2.74 -2.32 -2.84
C MET A 143 -2.77 -3.22 -4.08
N SER A 144 -3.95 -3.29 -4.71
CA SER A 144 -4.18 -3.91 -6.01
C SER A 144 -4.18 -2.83 -7.13
N SER A 145 -4.96 -3.05 -8.17
CA SER A 145 -5.11 -2.13 -9.30
C SER A 145 -6.41 -2.39 -10.04
N ALA A 146 -6.96 -1.37 -10.68
CA ALA A 146 -8.06 -1.52 -11.63
C ALA A 146 -7.68 -2.38 -12.86
N THR A 147 -6.39 -2.57 -13.15
CA THR A 147 -5.90 -3.44 -14.23
C THR A 147 -6.31 -4.91 -14.08
N THR A 148 -6.78 -5.34 -12.90
CA THR A 148 -7.35 -6.68 -12.71
C THR A 148 -8.76 -6.83 -13.28
N ARG A 149 -9.44 -5.72 -13.58
CA ARG A 149 -10.76 -5.65 -14.23
C ARG A 149 -10.69 -5.00 -15.61
N ILE A 150 -9.87 -3.96 -15.75
CA ILE A 150 -9.74 -3.20 -16.98
C ILE A 150 -8.41 -3.56 -17.64
N SER A 151 -8.48 -4.15 -18.83
CA SER A 151 -7.27 -4.60 -19.53
C SER A 151 -6.65 -3.48 -20.36
N TYR A 152 -5.35 -3.29 -20.18
CA TYR A 152 -4.53 -2.38 -20.99
C TYR A 152 -3.39 -3.16 -21.65
N PRO A 153 -3.09 -2.91 -22.92
CA PRO A 153 -1.92 -3.49 -23.56
C PRO A 153 -0.64 -3.19 -22.77
N GLY A 154 0.21 -4.19 -22.60
CA GLY A 154 1.48 -4.06 -21.91
C GLY A 154 1.44 -4.20 -20.39
N ALA A 155 0.27 -4.35 -19.77
CA ALA A 155 0.16 -4.43 -18.31
C ALA A 155 0.00 -5.86 -17.78
N SER A 156 0.08 -6.90 -18.61
CA SER A 156 -0.30 -8.27 -18.24
C SER A 156 0.48 -8.83 -17.05
N ALA A 157 1.81 -8.72 -17.04
CA ALA A 157 2.64 -9.22 -15.95
C ALA A 157 2.30 -8.52 -14.62
N TYR A 158 2.15 -7.20 -14.62
CA TYR A 158 1.71 -6.44 -13.47
C TYR A 158 0.30 -6.83 -13.00
N ALA A 159 -0.66 -6.90 -13.93
CA ALA A 159 -2.06 -7.20 -13.62
C ALA A 159 -2.25 -8.60 -13.01
N ILE A 160 -1.49 -9.61 -13.48
CA ILE A 160 -1.48 -10.96 -12.91
C ILE A 160 -1.11 -10.92 -11.43
N MET A 161 -0.06 -10.20 -11.06
CA MET A 161 0.37 -10.09 -9.66
C MET A 161 -0.70 -9.39 -8.81
N LYS A 162 -1.32 -8.34 -9.33
CA LYS A 162 -2.40 -7.63 -8.62
C LYS A 162 -3.66 -8.48 -8.48
N GLY A 163 -3.99 -9.31 -9.47
CA GLY A 163 -5.06 -10.31 -9.36
C GLY A 163 -4.75 -11.38 -8.30
N ALA A 164 -3.51 -11.83 -8.22
CA ALA A 164 -3.08 -12.75 -7.16
C ALA A 164 -3.20 -12.11 -5.75
N VAL A 165 -2.91 -10.82 -5.61
CA VAL A 165 -3.10 -10.07 -4.35
C VAL A 165 -4.59 -9.97 -3.98
N ASP A 166 -5.50 -9.82 -4.95
CA ASP A 166 -6.95 -9.85 -4.70
C ASP A 166 -7.39 -11.20 -4.11
N VAL A 167 -6.85 -12.31 -4.64
CA VAL A 167 -7.10 -13.66 -4.09
C VAL A 167 -6.49 -13.80 -2.70
N PHE A 168 -5.22 -13.47 -2.54
CA PHE A 168 -4.49 -13.52 -1.27
C PHE A 168 -5.22 -12.79 -0.15
N THR A 169 -5.76 -11.59 -0.44
CA THR A 169 -6.54 -10.81 0.52
C THR A 169 -7.73 -11.59 1.09
N ARG A 170 -8.49 -12.32 0.25
CA ARG A 170 -9.63 -13.11 0.70
C ARG A 170 -9.23 -14.28 1.59
N TYR A 171 -8.12 -14.96 1.27
CA TYR A 171 -7.61 -16.05 2.11
C TYR A 171 -7.15 -15.54 3.47
N LEU A 172 -6.37 -14.45 3.51
CA LEU A 172 -5.97 -13.82 4.77
C LEU A 172 -7.15 -13.36 5.62
N ALA A 173 -8.20 -12.81 4.99
CA ALA A 173 -9.41 -12.38 5.69
C ALA A 173 -10.10 -13.52 6.44
N VAL A 174 -10.05 -14.73 5.90
CA VAL A 174 -10.58 -15.95 6.54
C VAL A 174 -9.63 -16.44 7.64
N GLU A 175 -8.34 -16.58 7.31
CA GLU A 175 -7.33 -17.16 8.21
C GLU A 175 -7.08 -16.29 9.46
N LEU A 176 -7.18 -14.96 9.33
CA LEU A 176 -6.90 -14.03 10.42
C LEU A 176 -8.16 -13.55 11.16
N GLY A 177 -9.34 -14.00 10.73
CA GLY A 177 -10.61 -13.63 11.33
C GLY A 177 -10.71 -13.95 12.82
N ALA A 178 -10.16 -15.08 13.29
CA ALA A 178 -10.13 -15.45 14.70
C ALA A 178 -9.31 -14.48 15.57
N ARG A 179 -8.36 -13.73 14.98
CA ARG A 179 -7.60 -12.65 15.63
C ARG A 179 -8.32 -11.30 15.54
N GLY A 180 -9.51 -11.23 14.95
CA GLY A 180 -10.22 -9.98 14.70
C GLY A 180 -9.51 -9.07 13.66
N ILE A 181 -8.53 -9.57 12.92
CA ILE A 181 -7.81 -8.81 11.90
C ILE A 181 -8.64 -8.79 10.62
N ALA A 182 -9.03 -7.60 10.18
CA ALA A 182 -9.70 -7.43 8.90
C ALA A 182 -8.68 -7.14 7.79
N VAL A 183 -8.85 -7.84 6.67
CA VAL A 183 -7.94 -7.74 5.52
C VAL A 183 -8.75 -7.30 4.30
N ASN A 184 -8.39 -6.15 3.71
CA ASN A 184 -9.07 -5.62 2.52
C ASN A 184 -8.06 -5.23 1.45
N VAL A 185 -8.54 -5.09 0.24
CA VAL A 185 -7.72 -4.62 -0.88
C VAL A 185 -8.31 -3.36 -1.49
N VAL A 186 -7.45 -2.38 -1.75
CA VAL A 186 -7.77 -1.16 -2.48
C VAL A 186 -7.20 -1.28 -3.88
N ALA A 187 -8.01 -1.00 -4.89
CA ALA A 187 -7.69 -1.13 -6.31
C ALA A 187 -7.83 0.23 -7.01
N PRO A 188 -6.78 1.08 -7.01
CA PRO A 188 -6.82 2.36 -7.68
C PRO A 188 -6.90 2.21 -9.21
N GLY A 189 -7.55 3.21 -9.84
CA GLY A 189 -7.49 3.43 -11.28
C GLY A 189 -6.24 4.22 -11.69
N ALA A 190 -6.41 5.09 -12.68
CA ALA A 190 -5.35 5.98 -13.15
C ALA A 190 -5.17 7.14 -12.16
N ILE A 191 -4.14 7.05 -11.32
CA ILE A 191 -3.79 8.06 -10.32
C ILE A 191 -2.58 8.86 -10.79
N PHE A 192 -2.78 10.15 -11.03
CA PHE A 192 -1.72 11.08 -11.42
C PHE A 192 -1.04 11.68 -10.18
N GLY A 193 0.28 11.89 -10.26
CA GLY A 193 1.06 12.29 -9.09
C GLY A 193 1.37 11.13 -8.12
N GLY A 194 0.87 9.92 -8.39
CA GLY A 194 1.15 8.71 -7.61
C GLY A 194 2.48 8.03 -7.94
N GLY A 195 3.19 8.49 -8.98
CA GLY A 195 4.51 8.00 -9.37
C GLY A 195 4.52 6.89 -10.43
N ALA A 196 3.38 6.29 -10.78
CA ALA A 196 3.32 5.17 -11.72
C ALA A 196 2.90 5.57 -13.15
N MET A 197 2.22 6.70 -13.33
CA MET A 197 1.73 7.15 -14.64
C MET A 197 2.52 8.32 -15.19
N THR A 198 2.79 8.28 -16.51
CA THR A 198 3.28 9.45 -17.25
C THR A 198 2.16 10.48 -17.32
N ASP A 199 2.46 11.70 -16.92
CA ASP A 199 1.51 12.81 -16.86
C ASP A 199 1.69 13.72 -18.10
N THR A 200 0.91 13.46 -19.16
CA THR A 200 0.82 14.33 -20.33
C THR A 200 -0.61 14.80 -20.55
N PRO A 201 -0.82 15.96 -21.24
CA PRO A 201 -2.16 16.44 -21.55
C PRO A 201 -3.02 15.41 -22.29
N GLU A 202 -2.44 14.65 -23.21
CA GLU A 202 -3.10 13.63 -24.03
C GLU A 202 -3.60 12.48 -23.15
N ILE A 203 -2.72 11.96 -22.26
CA ILE A 203 -3.07 10.87 -21.33
C ILE A 203 -4.13 11.35 -20.34
N ARG A 204 -3.99 12.58 -19.82
CA ARG A 204 -5.02 13.18 -18.95
C ARG A 204 -6.37 13.27 -19.65
N SER A 205 -6.40 13.79 -20.88
CA SER A 205 -7.62 13.92 -21.66
C SER A 205 -8.29 12.56 -21.88
N TYR A 206 -7.50 11.55 -22.29
CA TYR A 206 -7.97 10.19 -22.51
C TYR A 206 -8.58 9.58 -21.24
N VAL A 207 -7.86 9.63 -20.12
CA VAL A 207 -8.34 9.10 -18.84
C VAL A 207 -9.59 9.83 -18.36
N THR A 208 -9.63 11.18 -18.50
CA THR A 208 -10.79 12.00 -18.13
C THR A 208 -12.04 11.58 -18.88
N GLN A 209 -11.93 11.33 -20.18
CA GLN A 209 -13.06 10.91 -21.03
C GLN A 209 -13.60 9.53 -20.65
N MET A 210 -12.74 8.64 -20.16
CA MET A 210 -13.15 7.29 -19.74
C MET A 210 -13.66 7.22 -18.31
N THR A 211 -13.50 8.29 -17.53
CA THR A 211 -13.83 8.33 -16.11
C THR A 211 -15.19 9.02 -15.91
N ALA A 212 -16.15 8.33 -15.30
CA ALA A 212 -17.50 8.87 -15.11
C ALA A 212 -17.53 10.19 -14.31
N LEU A 213 -16.61 10.35 -13.32
CA LEU A 213 -16.45 11.59 -12.57
C LEU A 213 -15.75 12.71 -13.37
N GLY A 214 -15.38 12.49 -14.64
CA GLY A 214 -14.88 13.52 -15.56
C GLY A 214 -13.53 14.13 -15.16
N ARG A 215 -12.71 13.40 -14.41
CA ARG A 215 -11.35 13.82 -14.02
C ARG A 215 -10.44 12.63 -13.78
N VAL A 216 -9.15 12.90 -13.79
CA VAL A 216 -8.14 11.91 -13.33
C VAL A 216 -8.21 11.73 -11.81
N GLY A 217 -7.79 10.57 -11.33
CA GLY A 217 -7.58 10.34 -9.91
C GLY A 217 -6.31 11.02 -9.40
N LEU A 218 -6.32 11.41 -8.14
CA LEU A 218 -5.19 11.99 -7.40
C LEU A 218 -4.87 11.12 -6.18
N PRO A 219 -3.67 11.22 -5.59
CA PRO A 219 -3.33 10.46 -4.39
C PRO A 219 -4.33 10.62 -3.24
N ASP A 220 -4.91 11.81 -3.07
CA ASP A 220 -5.92 12.10 -2.04
C ASP A 220 -7.22 11.30 -2.21
N ASP A 221 -7.56 10.90 -3.43
CA ASP A 221 -8.70 10.01 -3.69
C ASP A 221 -8.48 8.60 -3.13
N VAL A 222 -7.23 8.22 -2.83
CA VAL A 222 -6.85 6.89 -2.34
C VAL A 222 -6.51 6.92 -0.86
N GLY A 223 -5.65 7.84 -0.42
CA GLY A 223 -5.15 7.87 0.95
C GLY A 223 -6.26 8.02 2.00
N GLY A 224 -7.25 8.86 1.73
CA GLY A 224 -8.42 9.02 2.61
C GLY A 224 -9.21 7.72 2.81
N VAL A 225 -9.35 6.90 1.76
CA VAL A 225 -10.04 5.60 1.84
C VAL A 225 -9.21 4.59 2.62
N VAL A 226 -7.90 4.51 2.37
CA VAL A 226 -7.00 3.63 3.15
C VAL A 226 -7.03 4.02 4.63
N ALA A 227 -6.98 5.30 4.95
CA ALA A 227 -7.07 5.78 6.32
C ALA A 227 -8.45 5.46 6.96
N PHE A 228 -9.55 5.58 6.20
CA PHE A 228 -10.88 5.15 6.67
C PHE A 228 -10.90 3.66 7.02
N LEU A 229 -10.32 2.80 6.19
CA LEU A 229 -10.26 1.35 6.45
C LEU A 229 -9.52 1.01 7.77
N CYS A 230 -8.68 1.90 8.27
CA CYS A 230 -7.99 1.78 9.57
C CYS A 230 -8.80 2.34 10.74
N THR A 231 -10.04 2.79 10.55
CA THR A 231 -10.91 3.33 11.62
C THR A 231 -11.93 2.29 12.10
N GLU A 232 -12.55 2.57 13.25
CA GLU A 232 -13.65 1.77 13.78
C GLU A 232 -14.88 1.73 12.85
N GLY A 233 -15.10 2.78 12.04
CA GLY A 233 -16.19 2.80 11.06
C GLY A 233 -16.10 1.70 10.01
N ALA A 234 -14.90 1.18 9.76
CA ALA A 234 -14.65 0.12 8.79
C ALA A 234 -14.52 -1.29 9.40
N LYS A 235 -14.80 -1.46 10.71
CA LYS A 235 -14.54 -2.72 11.43
C LYS A 235 -15.25 -3.97 10.89
N TRP A 236 -16.34 -3.78 10.14
CA TRP A 236 -17.11 -4.88 9.51
C TRP A 236 -16.76 -5.12 8.04
N LEU A 237 -15.81 -4.34 7.49
CA LEU A 237 -15.27 -4.57 6.14
C LEU A 237 -14.13 -5.59 6.21
N ASN A 238 -14.35 -6.79 5.65
CA ASN A 238 -13.36 -7.86 5.61
C ASN A 238 -13.42 -8.62 4.29
N GLY A 239 -12.29 -8.92 3.68
CA GLY A 239 -12.18 -9.63 2.41
C GLY A 239 -12.67 -8.82 1.19
N GLN A 240 -12.87 -7.50 1.33
CA GLN A 240 -13.46 -6.67 0.29
C GLN A 240 -12.40 -6.11 -0.66
N ARG A 241 -12.81 -5.93 -1.92
CA ARG A 241 -12.07 -5.21 -2.95
C ARG A 241 -12.75 -3.88 -3.23
N LEU A 242 -12.09 -2.80 -2.85
CA LEU A 242 -12.59 -1.44 -3.06
C LEU A 242 -11.92 -0.84 -4.29
N GLU A 243 -12.70 -0.62 -5.32
CA GLU A 243 -12.25 0.01 -6.56
C GLU A 243 -12.34 1.54 -6.44
N LEU A 244 -11.18 2.20 -6.60
CA LEU A 244 -11.06 3.68 -6.54
C LEU A 244 -10.68 4.20 -7.93
N THR A 245 -11.65 4.23 -8.83
CA THR A 245 -11.42 4.50 -10.25
C THR A 245 -12.14 5.74 -10.76
N GLY A 246 -12.99 6.38 -9.93
CA GLY A 246 -13.87 7.44 -10.39
C GLY A 246 -14.93 6.97 -11.40
N GLY A 247 -15.17 5.65 -11.47
CA GLY A 247 -16.11 5.06 -12.43
C GLY A 247 -15.52 4.89 -13.84
N VAL A 248 -14.23 4.55 -13.94
CA VAL A 248 -13.61 4.30 -15.24
C VAL A 248 -14.17 3.02 -15.89
N ASN A 249 -14.64 3.12 -17.13
CA ASN A 249 -15.22 2.03 -17.91
C ASN A 249 -16.33 1.25 -17.16
N LEU A 250 -17.24 1.96 -16.55
CA LEU A 250 -18.49 1.38 -16.04
C LEU A 250 -19.50 1.14 -17.15
#